data_1e8ef7cf5a5ead9d1a00ed4765f6a8ce
#
_entry.id   1e8ef7cf5a5ead9d1a00ed4765f6a8ce
#
_cell.length_a   1.000
_cell.length_b   1.000
_cell.length_c   1.000
_cell.angle_alpha   90.00
_cell.angle_beta   90.00
_cell.angle_gamma   90.00
#
_symmetry.space_group_name_H-M   'P 1'
#
loop_
_entity.id
_entity.type
_entity.pdbx_description
1 polymer ?
#
loop_
_entity_poly.entity_id
_entity_poly.type
_entity_poly.pdbx_seq_one_letter_code
_entity_poly.pdbx_strand_id
1 'polypeptide(L)'
;MKTTICRLALGLVSAITITQAHAGFELTGNGPISLYQAAQRSANFDSCKDLFPGGRPIPLTTVSADWMPRGLCSDSFAVLYSGRSKTPLVVVERLNRQQVDDADEERTNKFFPDPRLPAAERAYLEDYKGSGYDRGHMAAAGNAPTPNAMAQSFALSNIVPQDPTHNRRVWSKLEADTRKYARRTNGDVFVFTGPLFDAGHQTIGRNKVWVPTRIFKLVYDQGTGRAWAHVLPNTPDAQIGKPIDYPTFVRETGWDLLPGIDIRGTATR
;
A
#
# COMPACT_ATOMS: atom_id res chain seq x y z
N MET A 1 -71.36 39.53 -29.97
CA MET A 1 -69.93 39.45 -30.21
C MET A 1 -69.23 39.96 -28.99
N LYS A 2 -68.73 39.08 -28.13
CA LYS A 2 -67.94 39.40 -26.91
C LYS A 2 -66.60 38.64 -26.99
N THR A 3 -65.53 39.39 -27.18
CA THR A 3 -64.18 38.91 -27.32
C THR A 3 -63.58 38.74 -25.89
N THR A 4 -63.28 37.53 -25.52
CA THR A 4 -62.65 37.23 -24.26
C THR A 4 -61.11 37.18 -24.44
N ILE A 5 -60.40 38.05 -23.74
CA ILE A 5 -58.95 38.15 -23.76
C ILE A 5 -58.42 37.18 -22.71
N CYS A 6 -57.68 36.17 -23.17
CA CYS A 6 -56.95 35.21 -22.27
C CYS A 6 -55.63 35.84 -21.84
N ARG A 7 -55.46 36.09 -20.54
CA ARG A 7 -54.19 36.53 -19.94
C ARG A 7 -53.34 35.33 -19.64
N LEU A 8 -52.19 35.19 -20.30
CA LEU A 8 -51.15 34.27 -19.93
C LEU A 8 -50.45 34.77 -18.63
N ALA A 9 -50.48 33.94 -17.59
CA ALA A 9 -49.65 34.15 -16.41
C ALA A 9 -48.29 33.49 -16.63
N LEU A 10 -47.21 34.29 -16.68
CA LEU A 10 -45.85 33.82 -16.65
C LEU A 10 -45.53 33.43 -15.20
N GLY A 11 -45.41 32.14 -14.96
CA GLY A 11 -44.86 31.61 -13.70
C GLY A 11 -43.34 31.74 -13.68
N LEU A 12 -42.81 32.54 -12.76
CA LEU A 12 -41.40 32.55 -12.43
C LEU A 12 -41.05 31.23 -11.74
N VAL A 13 -40.24 30.37 -12.36
CA VAL A 13 -39.60 29.25 -11.73
C VAL A 13 -38.35 29.78 -11.07
N SER A 14 -38.40 29.97 -9.75
CA SER A 14 -37.21 30.23 -8.95
C SER A 14 -36.36 28.96 -8.87
N ALA A 15 -35.22 28.95 -9.55
CA ALA A 15 -34.21 27.93 -9.41
C ALA A 15 -33.59 28.06 -8.00
N ILE A 16 -33.94 27.15 -7.09
CA ILE A 16 -33.24 26.98 -5.80
C ILE A 16 -31.89 26.31 -6.09
N THR A 17 -30.83 27.10 -6.17
CA THR A 17 -29.46 26.61 -6.13
C THR A 17 -29.18 26.09 -4.73
N ILE A 18 -29.21 24.77 -4.54
CA ILE A 18 -28.70 24.13 -3.33
C ILE A 18 -27.17 24.21 -3.40
N THR A 19 -26.62 25.25 -2.80
CA THR A 19 -25.20 25.30 -2.43
C THR A 19 -24.96 24.27 -1.35
N GLN A 20 -24.47 23.07 -1.73
CA GLN A 20 -23.87 22.16 -0.77
C GLN A 20 -22.61 22.84 -0.19
N ALA A 21 -22.74 23.34 1.03
CA ALA A 21 -21.59 23.75 1.81
C ALA A 21 -20.77 22.47 2.11
N HIS A 22 -19.76 22.23 1.29
CA HIS A 22 -18.67 21.35 1.71
C HIS A 22 -17.96 22.06 2.84
N ALA A 23 -18.07 21.54 4.06
CA ALA A 23 -17.24 21.96 5.16
C ALA A 23 -15.77 21.75 4.72
N GLY A 24 -15.16 22.83 4.27
CA GLY A 24 -13.76 22.88 3.92
C GLY A 24 -12.95 22.67 5.18
N PHE A 25 -12.37 21.49 5.34
CA PHE A 25 -11.30 21.28 6.31
C PHE A 25 -10.08 22.01 5.75
N GLU A 26 -9.84 23.23 6.24
CA GLU A 26 -8.63 23.99 5.88
C GLU A 26 -7.40 23.28 6.45
N LEU A 27 -6.65 22.64 5.56
CA LEU A 27 -5.34 22.05 5.84
C LEU A 27 -4.29 23.17 5.76
N THR A 28 -4.04 23.84 6.87
CA THR A 28 -2.90 24.76 7.01
C THR A 28 -1.71 23.99 7.58
N GLY A 29 -0.60 23.96 6.82
CA GLY A 29 0.66 23.35 7.24
C GLY A 29 0.99 22.04 6.54
N ASN A 30 2.26 21.67 6.45
CA ASN A 30 2.91 20.56 5.74
C ASN A 30 2.38 19.13 6.04
N GLY A 31 1.08 18.94 6.05
CA GLY A 31 0.40 17.68 6.30
C GLY A 31 -0.22 17.09 5.03
N PRO A 32 -1.39 16.45 5.10
CA PRO A 32 -2.01 15.64 4.04
C PRO A 32 -2.24 16.32 2.67
N ILE A 33 -1.94 17.61 2.50
CA ILE A 33 -2.04 18.33 1.20
C ILE A 33 -1.18 17.68 0.12
N SER A 34 0.01 17.16 0.48
CA SER A 34 0.87 16.46 -0.48
C SER A 34 0.25 15.14 -0.96
N LEU A 35 -0.50 14.46 -0.08
CA LEU A 35 -1.27 13.25 -0.42
C LEU A 35 -2.45 13.57 -1.34
N TYR A 36 -3.15 14.69 -1.12
CA TYR A 36 -4.26 15.11 -1.99
C TYR A 36 -3.77 15.54 -3.37
N GLN A 37 -2.64 16.22 -3.46
CA GLN A 37 -2.00 16.57 -4.74
C GLN A 37 -1.42 15.36 -5.45
N ALA A 38 -0.89 14.37 -4.72
CA ALA A 38 -0.47 13.10 -5.26
C ALA A 38 -1.67 12.25 -5.77
N ALA A 39 -2.85 12.38 -5.16
CA ALA A 39 -4.07 11.68 -5.58
C ALA A 39 -4.50 11.99 -7.01
N GLN A 40 -4.15 13.16 -7.52
CA GLN A 40 -4.46 13.57 -8.89
C GLN A 40 -3.42 13.11 -9.92
N ARG A 41 -2.33 12.47 -9.50
CA ARG A 41 -1.15 12.22 -10.35
C ARG A 41 -1.00 10.84 -10.93
N SER A 42 -1.94 9.99 -10.95
CA SER A 42 -1.94 8.77 -11.78
C SER A 42 -2.48 7.51 -11.09
N ALA A 43 -3.35 6.81 -11.81
CA ALA A 43 -3.75 5.44 -11.50
C ALA A 43 -2.65 4.42 -11.87
N ASN A 44 -1.40 4.86 -12.05
CA ASN A 44 -0.25 4.04 -12.45
C ASN A 44 1.01 4.49 -11.69
N PHE A 45 2.14 3.85 -11.94
CA PHE A 45 3.41 4.12 -11.27
C PHE A 45 4.32 5.11 -12.00
N ASP A 46 3.79 5.93 -12.92
CA ASP A 46 4.63 6.82 -13.76
C ASP A 46 5.45 7.84 -12.96
N SER A 47 4.93 8.29 -11.81
CA SER A 47 5.60 9.26 -10.95
C SER A 47 6.58 8.65 -9.94
N CYS A 48 6.68 7.32 -9.85
CA CYS A 48 7.54 6.64 -8.88
C CYS A 48 8.27 5.41 -9.46
N LYS A 49 8.63 5.47 -10.75
CA LYS A 49 9.37 4.41 -11.44
C LYS A 49 10.70 4.07 -10.78
N ASP A 50 11.33 5.04 -10.16
CA ASP A 50 12.59 4.92 -9.43
C ASP A 50 12.50 4.04 -8.17
N LEU A 51 11.30 3.75 -7.68
CA LEU A 51 11.06 2.78 -6.61
C LEU A 51 11.09 1.33 -7.08
N PHE A 52 11.23 1.08 -8.39
CA PHE A 52 11.26 -0.25 -8.97
C PHE A 52 12.63 -0.58 -9.58
N PRO A 53 13.07 -1.85 -9.55
CA PRO A 53 14.32 -2.26 -10.15
C PRO A 53 14.41 -1.87 -11.63
N GLY A 54 15.48 -1.17 -12.01
CA GLY A 54 15.67 -0.68 -13.38
C GLY A 54 14.60 0.27 -13.89
N GLY A 55 13.84 0.92 -13.00
CA GLY A 55 12.75 1.83 -13.36
C GLY A 55 11.56 1.13 -14.03
N ARG A 56 11.36 -0.16 -13.78
CA ARG A 56 10.32 -1.01 -14.41
C ARG A 56 9.21 -1.35 -13.40
N PRO A 57 8.12 -0.59 -13.36
CA PRO A 57 6.99 -0.86 -12.48
C PRO A 57 6.29 -2.18 -12.82
N ILE A 58 5.64 -2.78 -11.81
CA ILE A 58 4.73 -3.90 -11.99
C ILE A 58 3.54 -3.41 -12.85
N PRO A 59 3.26 -4.04 -14.00
CA PRO A 59 2.09 -3.68 -14.80
C PRO A 59 0.79 -3.94 -14.00
N LEU A 60 -0.16 -3.01 -14.02
CA LEU A 60 -1.46 -3.22 -13.36
C LEU A 60 -2.22 -4.42 -13.95
N THR A 61 -1.93 -4.75 -15.20
CA THR A 61 -2.47 -5.92 -15.92
C THR A 61 -1.95 -7.26 -15.42
N THR A 62 -0.95 -7.26 -14.51
CA THR A 62 -0.46 -8.49 -13.85
C THR A 62 -1.56 -9.16 -13.01
N VAL A 63 -2.55 -8.39 -12.56
CA VAL A 63 -3.72 -8.91 -11.85
C VAL A 63 -4.98 -8.72 -12.69
N SER A 64 -5.94 -9.63 -12.51
CA SER A 64 -7.26 -9.52 -13.17
C SER A 64 -7.95 -8.21 -12.80
N ALA A 65 -8.72 -7.64 -13.74
CA ALA A 65 -9.54 -6.46 -13.53
C ALA A 65 -10.55 -6.63 -12.36
N ASP A 66 -10.95 -7.86 -12.04
CA ASP A 66 -11.83 -8.17 -10.91
C ASP A 66 -11.25 -7.78 -9.56
N TRP A 67 -9.93 -7.66 -9.45
CA TRP A 67 -9.28 -7.14 -8.25
C TRP A 67 -9.35 -5.62 -8.13
N MET A 68 -9.83 -4.93 -9.15
CA MET A 68 -9.90 -3.46 -9.22
C MET A 68 -8.53 -2.82 -8.90
N PRO A 69 -7.47 -3.16 -9.69
CA PRO A 69 -6.11 -2.76 -9.38
C PRO A 69 -5.91 -1.24 -9.49
N ARG A 70 -5.16 -0.67 -8.54
CA ARG A 70 -4.77 0.74 -8.49
C ARG A 70 -3.28 0.84 -8.21
N GLY A 71 -2.56 1.65 -8.98
CA GLY A 71 -1.18 2.02 -8.69
C GLY A 71 -1.15 3.31 -7.86
N LEU A 72 -0.46 3.29 -6.73
CA LEU A 72 -0.33 4.46 -5.85
C LEU A 72 1.15 4.72 -5.58
N CYS A 73 1.58 5.96 -5.82
CA CYS A 73 2.93 6.43 -5.51
C CYS A 73 2.95 7.21 -4.20
N SER A 74 3.91 6.91 -3.34
CA SER A 74 4.26 7.66 -2.14
C SER A 74 5.73 8.05 -2.21
N ASP A 75 6.22 8.87 -1.28
CA ASP A 75 7.59 9.41 -1.36
C ASP A 75 8.67 8.33 -1.27
N SER A 76 8.44 7.27 -0.48
CA SER A 76 9.41 6.19 -0.24
C SER A 76 8.94 4.80 -0.62
N PHE A 77 7.68 4.65 -1.09
CA PHE A 77 7.14 3.35 -1.51
C PHE A 77 6.04 3.50 -2.56
N ALA A 78 5.82 2.43 -3.31
CA ALA A 78 4.74 2.31 -4.28
C ALA A 78 3.80 1.15 -3.89
N VAL A 79 2.50 1.28 -4.16
CA VAL A 79 1.49 0.27 -3.80
C VAL A 79 0.72 -0.17 -5.03
N LEU A 80 0.76 -1.46 -5.35
CA LEU A 80 -0.27 -2.10 -6.16
C LEU A 80 -1.41 -2.50 -5.22
N TYR A 81 -2.50 -1.77 -5.28
CA TYR A 81 -3.65 -1.90 -4.39
C TYR A 81 -4.80 -2.63 -5.07
N SER A 82 -5.63 -3.31 -4.29
CA SER A 82 -6.88 -3.91 -4.74
C SER A 82 -8.10 -3.26 -4.09
N GLY A 83 -8.97 -2.67 -4.90
CA GLY A 83 -10.27 -2.18 -4.46
C GLY A 83 -11.21 -3.29 -3.98
N ARG A 84 -11.04 -4.52 -4.48
CA ARG A 84 -11.83 -5.69 -4.08
C ARG A 84 -11.47 -6.18 -2.67
N SER A 85 -10.20 -6.42 -2.40
CA SER A 85 -9.74 -6.88 -1.07
C SER A 85 -9.65 -5.75 -0.05
N LYS A 86 -9.58 -4.49 -0.52
CA LYS A 86 -9.32 -3.28 0.26
C LYS A 86 -8.01 -3.33 1.03
N THR A 87 -7.00 -3.93 0.39
CA THR A 87 -5.64 -4.09 0.90
C THR A 87 -4.63 -3.85 -0.22
N PRO A 88 -3.37 -3.54 0.08
CA PRO A 88 -2.32 -3.67 -0.90
C PRO A 88 -2.22 -5.12 -1.36
N LEU A 89 -1.84 -5.37 -2.61
CA LEU A 89 -1.43 -6.67 -3.15
C LEU A 89 0.10 -6.80 -3.10
N VAL A 90 0.78 -5.72 -3.49
CA VAL A 90 2.24 -5.61 -3.42
C VAL A 90 2.60 -4.18 -3.07
N VAL A 91 3.49 -4.00 -2.11
CA VAL A 91 4.14 -2.73 -1.79
C VAL A 91 5.62 -2.86 -2.11
N VAL A 92 6.18 -1.86 -2.77
CA VAL A 92 7.58 -1.83 -3.18
C VAL A 92 8.27 -0.68 -2.49
N GLU A 93 9.41 -0.96 -1.87
CA GLU A 93 10.32 0.02 -1.26
C GLU A 93 11.69 -0.10 -1.92
N ARG A 94 12.35 1.02 -2.17
CA ARG A 94 13.79 1.05 -2.50
C ARG A 94 14.53 1.49 -1.25
N LEU A 95 15.40 0.65 -0.73
CA LEU A 95 16.21 0.92 0.45
C LEU A 95 17.69 0.97 0.08
N ASN A 96 18.43 1.86 0.72
CA ASN A 96 19.88 1.90 0.68
C ASN A 96 20.41 2.39 2.03
N ARG A 97 21.74 2.42 2.19
CA ARG A 97 22.38 2.84 3.44
C ARG A 97 21.89 4.22 3.88
N GLN A 98 21.97 5.23 2.98
CA GLN A 98 21.60 6.59 3.32
C GLN A 98 20.15 6.68 3.81
N GLN A 99 19.21 6.14 3.06
CA GLN A 99 17.79 6.18 3.40
C GLN A 99 17.49 5.48 4.73
N VAL A 100 18.19 4.36 5.02
CA VAL A 100 18.00 3.64 6.29
C VAL A 100 18.66 4.38 7.46
N ASP A 101 19.76 5.08 7.23
CA ASP A 101 20.42 5.91 8.25
C ASP A 101 19.63 7.19 8.54
N ASP A 102 18.93 7.75 7.54
CA ASP A 102 18.05 8.92 7.67
C ASP A 102 16.65 8.56 8.24
N ALA A 103 16.33 7.27 8.43
CA ALA A 103 15.02 6.80 8.92
C ALA A 103 14.96 6.81 10.46
N ASP A 104 15.05 7.99 11.06
CA ASP A 104 14.98 8.25 12.50
C ASP A 104 13.72 9.03 12.93
N GLU A 105 12.74 9.16 12.03
CA GLU A 105 11.52 9.92 12.23
C GLU A 105 10.64 9.37 13.37
N GLU A 106 10.10 10.25 14.19
CA GLU A 106 9.16 9.88 15.25
C GLU A 106 7.88 9.25 14.68
N ARG A 107 7.54 8.08 15.21
CA ARG A 107 6.37 7.33 14.76
C ARG A 107 5.06 8.03 15.11
N THR A 108 4.25 8.41 14.10
CA THR A 108 3.03 9.20 14.31
C THR A 108 1.84 8.38 14.83
N ASN A 109 1.74 7.09 14.51
CA ASN A 109 0.58 6.20 14.76
C ASN A 109 -0.78 6.74 14.27
N LYS A 110 -0.78 7.71 13.35
CA LYS A 110 -1.99 8.36 12.81
C LYS A 110 -2.44 7.68 11.53
N PHE A 111 -3.08 6.52 11.65
CA PHE A 111 -3.66 5.81 10.51
C PHE A 111 -4.84 6.58 9.92
N PHE A 112 -5.01 6.50 8.59
CA PHE A 112 -6.11 7.16 7.86
C PHE A 112 -6.52 6.39 6.60
N PRO A 113 -7.80 6.45 6.20
CA PRO A 113 -8.26 5.96 4.91
C PRO A 113 -7.58 6.72 3.77
N ASP A 114 -7.05 6.01 2.78
CA ASP A 114 -6.30 6.65 1.69
C ASP A 114 -7.23 7.48 0.78
N PRO A 115 -7.10 8.82 0.74
CA PRO A 115 -7.97 9.67 -0.06
C PRO A 115 -7.80 9.50 -1.58
N ARG A 116 -6.71 8.87 -2.02
CA ARG A 116 -6.43 8.59 -3.43
C ARG A 116 -7.33 7.50 -4.02
N LEU A 117 -7.97 6.71 -3.18
CA LEU A 117 -8.87 5.64 -3.57
C LEU A 117 -10.33 6.10 -3.58
N PRO A 118 -11.19 5.55 -4.44
CA PRO A 118 -12.64 5.70 -4.32
C PRO A 118 -13.15 5.26 -2.95
N ALA A 119 -14.14 5.94 -2.38
CA ALA A 119 -14.65 5.64 -1.04
C ALA A 119 -15.11 4.18 -0.86
N ALA A 120 -15.72 3.59 -1.89
CA ALA A 120 -16.17 2.19 -1.87
C ALA A 120 -15.02 1.16 -1.87
N GLU A 121 -13.83 1.58 -2.30
CA GLU A 121 -12.65 0.73 -2.41
C GLU A 121 -11.69 0.86 -1.22
N ARG A 122 -11.97 1.78 -0.26
CA ARG A 122 -11.11 2.03 0.91
C ARG A 122 -11.38 1.05 2.05
N ALA A 123 -10.33 0.72 2.80
CA ALA A 123 -10.45 0.31 4.19
C ALA A 123 -10.62 1.54 5.08
N TYR A 124 -11.30 1.38 6.21
CA TYR A 124 -11.52 2.42 7.21
C TYR A 124 -11.04 1.95 8.58
N LEU A 125 -10.79 2.89 9.50
CA LEU A 125 -10.31 2.58 10.85
C LEU A 125 -11.30 1.69 11.62
N GLU A 126 -12.57 1.90 11.39
CA GLU A 126 -13.68 1.15 12.00
C GLU A 126 -13.67 -0.33 11.62
N ASP A 127 -13.09 -0.68 10.45
CA ASP A 127 -12.98 -2.08 10.04
C ASP A 127 -12.01 -2.87 10.91
N TYR A 128 -10.98 -2.20 11.43
CA TYR A 128 -9.98 -2.80 12.30
C TYR A 128 -10.37 -2.79 13.79
N LYS A 129 -11.29 -1.90 14.20
CA LYS A 129 -11.69 -1.76 15.58
C LYS A 129 -12.38 -3.02 16.10
N GLY A 130 -11.81 -3.64 17.14
CA GLY A 130 -12.35 -4.86 17.73
C GLY A 130 -12.22 -6.11 16.85
N SER A 131 -11.48 -6.06 15.74
CA SER A 131 -11.28 -7.19 14.82
C SER A 131 -10.38 -8.30 15.37
N GLY A 132 -9.56 -8.00 16.38
CA GLY A 132 -8.51 -8.90 16.87
C GLY A 132 -7.21 -8.81 16.07
N TYR A 133 -7.18 -8.06 14.95
CA TYR A 133 -6.01 -7.87 14.13
C TYR A 133 -5.35 -6.50 14.36
N ASP A 134 -4.03 -6.48 14.25
CA ASP A 134 -3.26 -5.24 14.14
C ASP A 134 -3.40 -4.64 12.72
N ARG A 135 -3.13 -3.36 12.62
CA ARG A 135 -2.88 -2.67 11.35
C ARG A 135 -1.42 -2.89 10.96
N GLY A 136 -1.16 -3.99 10.24
CA GLY A 136 0.18 -4.40 9.82
C GLY A 136 0.67 -3.63 8.59
N HIS A 137 1.85 -3.03 8.69
CA HIS A 137 2.48 -2.30 7.59
C HIS A 137 3.11 -3.25 6.57
N MET A 138 2.98 -2.92 5.29
CA MET A 138 3.73 -3.58 4.22
C MET A 138 5.04 -2.82 3.92
N ALA A 139 5.00 -1.51 3.65
CA ALA A 139 6.18 -0.64 3.78
C ALA A 139 6.31 -0.24 5.24
N ALA A 140 7.43 -0.61 5.87
CA ALA A 140 7.61 -0.42 7.30
C ALA A 140 7.75 1.07 7.66
N ALA A 141 7.02 1.55 8.67
CA ALA A 141 7.15 2.93 9.16
C ALA A 141 8.60 3.27 9.55
N GLY A 142 9.35 2.31 10.12
CA GLY A 142 10.77 2.50 10.45
C GLY A 142 11.74 2.56 9.26
N ASN A 143 11.23 2.58 8.01
CA ASN A 143 12.01 2.82 6.79
C ASN A 143 11.79 4.23 6.23
N ALA A 144 10.91 5.03 6.86
CA ALA A 144 10.55 6.35 6.38
C ALA A 144 11.66 7.37 6.66
N PRO A 145 12.28 7.98 5.62
CA PRO A 145 13.41 8.90 5.79
C PRO A 145 12.98 10.36 6.03
N THR A 146 11.69 10.65 6.03
CA THR A 146 11.16 12.01 6.22
C THR A 146 9.83 11.98 6.97
N PRO A 147 9.42 13.09 7.65
CA PRO A 147 8.13 13.17 8.31
C PRO A 147 6.94 12.89 7.37
N ASN A 148 7.04 13.31 6.10
CA ASN A 148 5.99 13.07 5.11
C ASN A 148 5.91 11.60 4.71
N ALA A 149 7.04 10.94 4.44
CA ALA A 149 7.10 9.50 4.17
C ALA A 149 6.58 8.70 5.38
N MET A 150 6.93 9.11 6.62
CA MET A 150 6.39 8.53 7.85
C MET A 150 4.85 8.66 7.88
N ALA A 151 4.30 9.85 7.66
CA ALA A 151 2.85 10.06 7.64
C ALA A 151 2.17 9.20 6.55
N GLN A 152 2.74 9.15 5.34
CA GLN A 152 2.22 8.35 4.22
C GLN A 152 2.19 6.85 4.53
N SER A 153 3.16 6.34 5.31
CA SER A 153 3.21 4.91 5.66
C SER A 153 1.97 4.45 6.45
N PHE A 154 1.26 5.37 7.12
CA PHE A 154 0.05 5.10 7.90
C PHE A 154 -1.25 5.14 7.06
N ALA A 155 -1.19 5.39 5.75
CA ALA A 155 -2.34 5.22 4.86
C ALA A 155 -2.80 3.76 4.86
N LEU A 156 -4.11 3.51 5.02
CA LEU A 156 -4.66 2.15 5.06
C LEU A 156 -4.46 1.39 3.74
N SER A 157 -4.06 2.06 2.66
CA SER A 157 -3.60 1.41 1.42
C SER A 157 -2.27 0.66 1.55
N ASN A 158 -1.48 0.94 2.61
CA ASN A 158 -0.24 0.25 2.96
C ASN A 158 -0.43 -0.83 4.04
N ILE A 159 -1.66 -1.08 4.47
CA ILE A 159 -1.98 -1.82 5.69
C ILE A 159 -2.79 -3.07 5.39
N VAL A 160 -2.48 -4.16 6.11
CA VAL A 160 -3.29 -5.39 6.11
C VAL A 160 -3.70 -5.77 7.54
N PRO A 161 -4.83 -6.50 7.72
CA PRO A 161 -5.13 -7.16 8.98
C PRO A 161 -4.07 -8.22 9.29
N GLN A 162 -3.27 -8.00 10.31
CA GLN A 162 -2.15 -8.87 10.67
C GLN A 162 -2.31 -9.40 12.10
N ASP A 163 -2.01 -10.68 12.32
CA ASP A 163 -1.99 -11.24 13.67
C ASP A 163 -1.06 -10.42 14.58
N PRO A 164 -1.50 -10.03 15.79
CA PRO A 164 -0.71 -9.14 16.65
C PRO A 164 0.64 -9.72 17.07
N THR A 165 0.72 -11.03 17.32
CA THR A 165 1.98 -11.68 17.69
C THR A 165 2.92 -11.75 16.50
N HIS A 166 2.40 -12.13 15.33
CA HIS A 166 3.13 -12.11 14.07
C HIS A 166 3.69 -10.71 13.80
N ASN A 167 2.83 -9.68 13.80
CA ASN A 167 3.20 -8.30 13.51
C ASN A 167 4.30 -7.77 14.45
N ARG A 168 4.08 -7.89 15.76
CA ARG A 168 4.93 -7.25 16.78
C ARG A 168 6.24 -7.99 17.06
N ARG A 169 6.38 -9.25 16.69
CA ARG A 169 7.55 -10.09 16.96
C ARG A 169 8.26 -10.53 15.69
N VAL A 170 7.67 -11.49 14.98
CA VAL A 170 8.31 -12.17 13.86
C VAL A 170 8.50 -11.20 12.68
N TRP A 171 7.44 -10.48 12.32
CA TRP A 171 7.48 -9.55 11.20
C TRP A 171 8.39 -8.36 11.47
N SER A 172 8.26 -7.75 12.65
CA SER A 172 9.14 -6.65 13.10
C SER A 172 10.63 -7.04 13.09
N LYS A 173 10.95 -8.28 13.47
CA LYS A 173 12.32 -8.81 13.37
C LYS A 173 12.78 -8.91 11.91
N LEU A 174 11.95 -9.44 11.02
CA LEU A 174 12.27 -9.57 9.59
C LEU A 174 12.49 -8.19 8.93
N GLU A 175 11.69 -7.19 9.29
CA GLU A 175 11.89 -5.80 8.87
C GLU A 175 13.23 -5.24 9.36
N ALA A 176 13.54 -5.45 10.65
CA ALA A 176 14.82 -5.00 11.22
C ALA A 176 16.02 -5.69 10.55
N ASP A 177 15.93 -6.98 10.25
CA ASP A 177 16.99 -7.72 9.56
C ASP A 177 17.16 -7.24 8.11
N THR A 178 16.08 -6.90 7.42
CA THR A 178 16.10 -6.31 6.08
C THR A 178 16.79 -4.93 6.08
N ARG A 179 16.48 -4.06 7.06
CA ARG A 179 17.18 -2.76 7.23
C ARG A 179 18.68 -2.96 7.50
N LYS A 180 19.04 -3.90 8.38
CA LYS A 180 20.46 -4.21 8.65
C LYS A 180 21.18 -4.69 7.39
N TYR A 181 20.50 -5.42 6.52
CA TYR A 181 21.05 -5.84 5.23
C TYR A 181 21.28 -4.62 4.34
N ALA A 182 20.23 -3.81 4.09
CA ALA A 182 20.30 -2.62 3.24
C ALA A 182 21.37 -1.62 3.70
N ARG A 183 21.60 -1.50 5.02
CA ARG A 183 22.66 -0.65 5.58
C ARG A 183 24.07 -1.15 5.25
N ARG A 184 24.25 -2.45 5.01
CA ARG A 184 25.59 -3.06 4.77
C ARG A 184 25.90 -3.32 3.32
N THR A 185 24.92 -3.37 2.45
CA THR A 185 25.13 -3.57 1.02
C THR A 185 25.56 -2.28 0.32
N ASN A 186 26.18 -2.43 -0.85
CA ASN A 186 26.52 -1.30 -1.71
C ASN A 186 25.45 -1.18 -2.81
N GLY A 187 24.69 -0.09 -2.79
CA GLY A 187 23.64 0.17 -3.78
C GLY A 187 22.24 -0.03 -3.22
N ASP A 188 21.29 -0.13 -4.13
CA ASP A 188 19.88 -0.22 -3.80
C ASP A 188 19.42 -1.66 -3.56
N VAL A 189 18.57 -1.81 -2.56
CA VAL A 189 17.83 -3.03 -2.23
C VAL A 189 16.35 -2.76 -2.45
N PHE A 190 15.73 -3.52 -3.31
CA PHE A 190 14.30 -3.43 -3.55
C PHE A 190 13.57 -4.48 -2.72
N VAL A 191 12.57 -4.04 -1.96
CA VAL A 191 11.79 -4.88 -1.07
C VAL A 191 10.34 -4.89 -1.53
N PHE A 192 9.84 -6.07 -1.87
CA PHE A 192 8.45 -6.29 -2.25
C PHE A 192 7.76 -7.02 -1.10
N THR A 193 6.70 -6.42 -0.58
CA THR A 193 5.95 -6.96 0.55
C THR A 193 4.48 -7.05 0.19
N GLY A 194 3.83 -8.16 0.49
CA GLY A 194 2.41 -8.28 0.18
C GLY A 194 1.72 -9.46 0.84
N PRO A 195 0.37 -9.40 0.90
CA PRO A 195 -0.48 -10.47 1.39
C PRO A 195 -0.67 -11.56 0.34
N LEU A 196 -0.95 -12.77 0.83
CA LEU A 196 -1.49 -13.89 0.06
C LEU A 196 -2.82 -14.31 0.67
N PHE A 197 -3.80 -14.58 -0.19
CA PHE A 197 -5.15 -14.94 0.21
C PHE A 197 -5.48 -16.34 -0.33
N ASP A 198 -5.38 -17.34 0.54
CA ASP A 198 -5.80 -18.69 0.18
C ASP A 198 -7.34 -18.80 0.22
N ALA A 199 -7.89 -19.87 -0.36
CA ALA A 199 -9.32 -20.11 -0.34
C ALA A 199 -9.85 -20.14 1.11
N GLY A 200 -11.00 -19.48 1.35
CA GLY A 200 -11.61 -19.42 2.67
C GLY A 200 -11.02 -18.36 3.61
N HIS A 201 -10.21 -17.41 3.09
CA HIS A 201 -9.71 -16.29 3.88
C HIS A 201 -10.86 -15.53 4.58
N GLN A 202 -10.58 -15.01 5.76
CA GLN A 202 -11.54 -14.22 6.55
C GLN A 202 -11.60 -12.77 6.06
N THR A 203 -12.61 -12.05 6.52
CA THR A 203 -12.72 -10.59 6.32
C THR A 203 -13.02 -9.90 7.64
N ILE A 204 -12.59 -8.65 7.79
CA ILE A 204 -12.91 -7.82 8.95
C ILE A 204 -13.75 -6.61 8.58
N GLY A 205 -14.46 -6.10 9.56
CA GLY A 205 -15.22 -4.87 9.50
C GLY A 205 -16.41 -4.90 8.55
N ARG A 206 -17.10 -3.78 8.53
CA ARG A 206 -18.29 -3.58 7.68
C ARG A 206 -17.95 -3.61 6.19
N ASN A 207 -16.76 -3.14 5.84
CA ASN A 207 -16.32 -3.04 4.45
C ASN A 207 -15.69 -4.33 3.91
N LYS A 208 -15.64 -5.41 4.72
CA LYS A 208 -15.11 -6.71 4.31
C LYS A 208 -13.66 -6.63 3.84
N VAL A 209 -12.79 -6.00 4.61
CA VAL A 209 -11.34 -5.98 4.36
C VAL A 209 -10.79 -7.40 4.49
N TRP A 210 -10.08 -7.88 3.48
CA TRP A 210 -9.59 -9.27 3.46
C TRP A 210 -8.44 -9.47 4.44
N VAL A 211 -8.47 -10.58 5.16
CA VAL A 211 -7.40 -11.00 6.08
C VAL A 211 -6.45 -11.92 5.32
N PRO A 212 -5.15 -11.58 5.22
CA PRO A 212 -4.18 -12.47 4.60
C PRO A 212 -4.05 -13.78 5.37
N THR A 213 -3.94 -14.88 4.66
CA THR A 213 -3.54 -16.17 5.25
C THR A 213 -2.03 -16.26 5.42
N ARG A 214 -1.29 -15.64 4.50
CA ARG A 214 0.18 -15.55 4.53
C ARG A 214 0.62 -14.15 4.10
N ILE A 215 1.82 -13.75 4.50
CA ILE A 215 2.43 -12.48 4.08
C ILE A 215 3.84 -12.79 3.58
N PHE A 216 4.23 -12.20 2.44
CA PHE A 216 5.55 -12.37 1.89
C PHE A 216 6.39 -11.10 1.99
N LYS A 217 7.70 -11.30 2.02
CA LYS A 217 8.71 -10.26 1.84
C LYS A 217 9.79 -10.81 0.91
N LEU A 218 9.82 -10.28 -0.33
CA LEU A 218 10.84 -10.56 -1.33
C LEU A 218 11.86 -9.42 -1.31
N VAL A 219 13.13 -9.75 -1.26
CA VAL A 219 14.24 -8.80 -1.29
C VAL A 219 15.07 -9.05 -2.55
N TYR A 220 15.36 -7.98 -3.30
CA TYR A 220 16.27 -7.98 -4.43
C TYR A 220 17.41 -6.99 -4.19
N ASP A 221 18.64 -7.46 -4.14
CA ASP A 221 19.84 -6.65 -4.04
C ASP A 221 20.39 -6.40 -5.45
N GLN A 222 20.22 -5.18 -5.93
CA GLN A 222 20.65 -4.79 -7.27
C GLN A 222 22.20 -4.85 -7.42
N GLY A 223 22.95 -4.58 -6.38
CA GLY A 223 24.42 -4.59 -6.41
C GLY A 223 24.98 -5.99 -6.64
N THR A 224 24.35 -7.01 -6.06
CA THR A 224 24.79 -8.41 -6.19
C THR A 224 23.98 -9.23 -7.19
N GLY A 225 22.81 -8.74 -7.62
CA GLY A 225 21.85 -9.47 -8.46
C GLY A 225 21.15 -10.60 -7.70
N ARG A 226 21.18 -10.65 -6.39
CA ARG A 226 20.57 -11.70 -5.58
C ARG A 226 19.14 -11.38 -5.20
N ALA A 227 18.27 -12.41 -5.21
CA ALA A 227 16.91 -12.29 -4.72
C ALA A 227 16.54 -13.47 -3.80
N TRP A 228 15.80 -13.18 -2.74
CA TRP A 228 15.29 -14.17 -1.80
C TRP A 228 13.99 -13.69 -1.16
N ALA A 229 13.19 -14.63 -0.69
CA ALA A 229 11.94 -14.30 -0.06
C ALA A 229 11.70 -15.07 1.24
N HIS A 230 10.90 -14.49 2.10
CA HIS A 230 10.21 -15.16 3.20
C HIS A 230 8.70 -15.12 2.92
N VAL A 231 8.04 -16.26 3.09
CA VAL A 231 6.57 -16.38 3.03
C VAL A 231 6.14 -16.97 4.36
N LEU A 232 5.44 -16.19 5.17
CA LEU A 232 5.10 -16.55 6.54
C LEU A 232 3.58 -16.64 6.70
N PRO A 233 3.06 -17.62 7.46
CA PRO A 233 1.64 -17.64 7.83
C PRO A 233 1.32 -16.43 8.71
N ASN A 234 0.12 -15.87 8.54
CA ASN A 234 -0.37 -14.76 9.35
C ASN A 234 -0.98 -15.27 10.66
N THR A 235 -0.16 -15.95 11.46
CA THR A 235 -0.58 -16.65 12.70
C THR A 235 0.39 -16.34 13.84
N PRO A 236 -0.04 -16.51 15.11
CA PRO A 236 0.78 -16.19 16.28
C PRO A 236 2.02 -17.11 16.46
N ASP A 237 2.03 -18.28 15.86
CA ASP A 237 3.08 -19.28 15.91
C ASP A 237 4.05 -19.24 14.72
N ALA A 238 3.87 -18.26 13.82
CA ALA A 238 4.75 -18.05 12.67
C ALA A 238 6.22 -17.92 13.10
N GLN A 239 7.13 -18.49 12.30
CA GLN A 239 8.58 -18.44 12.55
C GLN A 239 9.31 -18.06 11.26
N ILE A 240 10.41 -17.31 11.40
CA ILE A 240 11.31 -17.00 10.28
C ILE A 240 12.14 -18.25 10.00
N GLY A 241 11.81 -18.93 8.90
CA GLY A 241 12.62 -20.03 8.37
C GLY A 241 13.76 -19.53 7.49
N LYS A 242 14.45 -20.48 6.84
CA LYS A 242 15.40 -20.12 5.77
C LYS A 242 14.67 -19.42 4.64
N PRO A 243 15.29 -18.40 4.02
CA PRO A 243 14.69 -17.77 2.84
C PRO A 243 14.62 -18.76 1.69
N ILE A 244 13.59 -18.60 0.85
CA ILE A 244 13.44 -19.33 -0.40
C ILE A 244 14.03 -18.50 -1.55
N ASP A 245 14.44 -19.17 -2.64
CA ASP A 245 14.92 -18.52 -3.84
C ASP A 245 13.77 -17.92 -4.66
N TYR A 246 14.12 -17.07 -5.62
CA TYR A 246 13.13 -16.38 -6.43
C TYR A 246 12.27 -17.34 -7.29
N PRO A 247 12.81 -18.37 -7.98
CA PRO A 247 11.98 -19.33 -8.69
C PRO A 247 10.98 -20.06 -7.79
N THR A 248 11.38 -20.40 -6.58
CA THR A 248 10.49 -21.01 -5.58
C THR A 248 9.41 -20.03 -5.14
N PHE A 249 9.78 -18.77 -4.88
CA PHE A 249 8.82 -17.71 -4.57
C PHE A 249 7.75 -17.57 -5.69
N VAL A 250 8.16 -17.46 -6.94
CA VAL A 250 7.22 -17.35 -8.08
C VAL A 250 6.28 -18.56 -8.15
N ARG A 251 6.82 -19.78 -7.98
CA ARG A 251 6.02 -21.01 -8.00
C ARG A 251 5.01 -21.08 -6.87
N GLU A 252 5.37 -20.64 -5.66
CA GLU A 252 4.53 -20.74 -4.47
C GLU A 252 3.48 -19.63 -4.38
N THR A 253 3.77 -18.46 -4.94
CA THR A 253 2.91 -17.27 -4.80
C THR A 253 2.18 -16.88 -6.08
N GLY A 254 2.68 -17.32 -7.23
CA GLY A 254 2.22 -16.88 -8.55
C GLY A 254 2.69 -15.47 -8.93
N TRP A 255 3.50 -14.80 -8.10
CA TRP A 255 3.99 -13.44 -8.34
C TRP A 255 5.35 -13.44 -9.05
N ASP A 256 5.40 -13.02 -10.32
CA ASP A 256 6.64 -12.63 -11.00
C ASP A 256 6.83 -11.11 -10.83
N LEU A 257 7.59 -10.71 -9.80
CA LEU A 257 7.79 -9.31 -9.43
C LEU A 257 9.10 -8.69 -9.96
N LEU A 258 9.96 -9.50 -10.59
CA LEU A 258 11.25 -9.10 -11.17
C LEU A 258 11.36 -9.50 -12.65
N PRO A 259 10.36 -9.21 -13.49
CA PRO A 259 10.36 -9.67 -14.88
C PRO A 259 11.53 -9.05 -15.66
N GLY A 260 12.30 -9.92 -16.32
CA GLY A 260 13.46 -9.50 -17.12
C GLY A 260 14.65 -8.96 -16.32
N ILE A 261 14.68 -9.19 -15.00
CA ILE A 261 15.84 -8.95 -14.15
C ILE A 261 16.69 -10.22 -14.08
N ASP A 262 18.01 -10.06 -14.31
CA ASP A 262 18.98 -11.16 -14.18
C ASP A 262 19.23 -11.46 -12.69
N ILE A 263 18.65 -12.58 -12.22
CA ILE A 263 18.80 -13.04 -10.84
C ILE A 263 20.02 -13.97 -10.76
N ARG A 264 21.08 -13.54 -10.05
CA ARG A 264 22.38 -14.24 -9.96
C ARG A 264 22.51 -15.18 -8.76
N GLY A 265 21.45 -15.40 -7.99
CA GLY A 265 21.45 -16.30 -6.83
C GLY A 265 20.51 -15.90 -5.73
N THR A 266 20.58 -16.66 -4.64
CA THR A 266 19.74 -16.44 -3.43
C THR A 266 20.51 -15.70 -2.35
N ALA A 267 19.83 -15.43 -1.22
CA ALA A 267 20.46 -14.89 -0.03
C ALA A 267 21.71 -15.69 0.36
N THR A 268 22.76 -15.00 0.68
CA THR A 268 23.93 -15.63 1.34
C THR A 268 23.61 -15.95 2.79
N ARG A 269 24.21 -17.02 3.25
CA ARG A 269 24.26 -17.45 4.64
C ARG A 269 24.75 -16.35 5.58
#